data_aea94beb00bd5012e21b083cfc702422
#
_entry.id   aea94beb00bd5012e21b083cfc702422
#
_cell.length_a   1.000
_cell.length_b   1.000
_cell.length_c   1.000
_cell.angle_alpha   90.00
_cell.angle_beta   90.00
_cell.angle_gamma   90.00
#
_symmetry.space_group_name_H-M   'P 1'
#
loop_
_entity.id
_entity.type
_entity.pdbx_description
1 polymer ?
#
loop_
_entity_poly.entity_id
_entity_poly.type
_entity_poly.pdbx_seq_one_letter_code
_entity_poly.pdbx_strand_id
1 'polypeptide(L)'
;MKLLISLFFVLSTLTALSDHQTNMESYKAMMITGGCCHDYKQQKNIISEGISERVPTKWDIFFEMDQEKSKAKLSESGWADGYDYIVYNHCFAHEKDASFVKSITDVHKVGKPAIALHCAMHSYHWSIAAEEGKKKAWTEMLGASSKGHGPKAAITVNKVRQHANHPIMKDIPEGWLTPEGELYNVQEVYEGTTVLAYGDNGEDKNPKEPQACVWVNTHGKGRIFATTLGHHNSTMSTMEYLDMLGNAVTWVMAKN
;
A
#
# COMPACT_ATOMS: atom_id res chain seq x y z
N MET A 1 -22.76 3.10 -81.88
CA MET A 1 -21.91 2.46 -80.83
C MET A 1 -21.98 3.35 -79.61
N LYS A 2 -22.89 3.06 -78.68
CA LYS A 2 -23.10 3.88 -77.47
C LYS A 2 -22.35 3.28 -76.30
N LEU A 3 -21.42 4.05 -75.75
CA LEU A 3 -20.62 3.63 -74.59
C LEU A 3 -21.41 3.98 -73.32
N LEU A 4 -21.80 2.96 -72.57
CA LEU A 4 -22.36 3.10 -71.22
C LEU A 4 -21.23 3.18 -70.20
N ILE A 5 -21.12 4.33 -69.52
CA ILE A 5 -20.23 4.50 -68.36
C ILE A 5 -21.04 4.16 -67.12
N SER A 6 -20.71 3.01 -66.46
CA SER A 6 -21.28 2.66 -65.16
C SER A 6 -20.50 3.38 -64.05
N LEU A 7 -21.20 4.24 -63.34
CA LEU A 7 -20.67 4.93 -62.17
C LEU A 7 -20.89 4.02 -60.94
N PHE A 8 -19.81 3.46 -60.40
CA PHE A 8 -19.84 2.74 -59.11
C PHE A 8 -19.78 3.76 -57.96
N PHE A 9 -20.88 3.88 -57.22
CA PHE A 9 -20.91 4.58 -55.95
C PHE A 9 -20.36 3.64 -54.88
N VAL A 10 -19.20 3.92 -54.33
CA VAL A 10 -18.67 3.29 -53.15
C VAL A 10 -19.23 3.99 -51.92
N LEU A 11 -20.19 3.34 -51.26
CA LEU A 11 -20.77 3.81 -50.00
C LEU A 11 -19.80 3.42 -48.88
N SER A 12 -18.97 4.37 -48.44
CA SER A 12 -18.13 4.18 -47.25
C SER A 12 -18.98 4.33 -46.01
N THR A 13 -19.31 3.22 -45.38
CA THR A 13 -19.92 3.20 -44.05
C THR A 13 -18.81 3.56 -43.00
N LEU A 14 -18.82 4.79 -42.52
CA LEU A 14 -18.13 5.16 -41.30
C LEU A 14 -18.80 4.44 -40.11
N THR A 15 -18.21 3.35 -39.64
CA THR A 15 -18.55 2.80 -38.35
C THR A 15 -17.99 3.74 -37.26
N ALA A 16 -18.86 4.49 -36.62
CA ALA A 16 -18.53 5.21 -35.41
C ALA A 16 -18.17 4.18 -34.33
N LEU A 17 -16.89 4.08 -34.01
CA LEU A 17 -16.42 3.46 -32.80
C LEU A 17 -16.94 4.33 -31.63
N SER A 18 -18.03 3.90 -31.00
CA SER A 18 -18.46 4.48 -29.74
C SER A 18 -17.39 4.12 -28.72
N ASP A 19 -16.58 5.10 -28.31
CA ASP A 19 -15.78 5.02 -27.10
C ASP A 19 -16.72 4.75 -25.92
N HIS A 20 -16.83 3.50 -25.55
CA HIS A 20 -17.36 3.11 -24.26
C HIS A 20 -16.27 3.44 -23.22
N GLN A 21 -16.08 4.73 -22.96
CA GLN A 21 -15.44 5.19 -21.75
C GLN A 21 -16.37 4.77 -20.61
N THR A 22 -16.14 3.58 -20.04
CA THR A 22 -16.74 3.18 -18.77
C THR A 22 -16.31 4.25 -17.77
N ASN A 23 -17.27 5.07 -17.35
CA ASN A 23 -17.10 6.07 -16.32
C ASN A 23 -16.81 5.31 -15.00
N MET A 24 -15.55 4.86 -14.80
CA MET A 24 -15.15 4.26 -13.55
C MET A 24 -15.21 5.34 -12.48
N GLU A 25 -16.16 5.20 -11.57
CA GLU A 25 -16.27 6.07 -10.41
C GLU A 25 -14.91 6.10 -9.69
N SER A 26 -14.36 7.30 -9.47
CA SER A 26 -13.07 7.44 -8.79
C SER A 26 -13.25 7.24 -7.30
N TYR A 27 -12.38 6.43 -6.69
CA TYR A 27 -12.29 6.34 -5.23
C TYR A 27 -11.84 7.68 -4.63
N LYS A 28 -12.23 7.93 -3.39
CA LYS A 28 -11.71 9.03 -2.58
C LYS A 28 -10.82 8.45 -1.47
N ALA A 29 -9.55 8.82 -1.46
CA ALA A 29 -8.59 8.31 -0.48
C ALA A 29 -7.97 9.44 0.35
N MET A 30 -7.66 9.12 1.61
CA MET A 30 -6.80 9.94 2.44
C MET A 30 -5.43 9.28 2.55
N MET A 31 -4.36 10.06 2.27
CA MET A 31 -3.01 9.65 2.57
C MET A 31 -2.51 10.41 3.79
N ILE A 32 -2.10 9.66 4.83
CA ILE A 32 -1.43 10.18 6.01
C ILE A 32 0.05 9.94 5.81
N THR A 33 0.85 11.01 5.71
CA THR A 33 2.26 10.91 5.36
C THR A 33 3.09 11.93 6.14
N GLY A 34 4.32 11.56 6.53
CA GLY A 34 5.20 12.43 7.28
C GLY A 34 5.92 11.73 8.44
N GLY A 35 6.36 12.53 9.42
CA GLY A 35 7.19 12.04 10.51
C GLY A 35 8.68 12.08 10.17
N CYS A 36 9.49 11.14 10.68
CA CYS A 36 10.94 11.12 10.46
C CYS A 36 11.38 10.19 9.33
N CYS A 37 12.63 10.29 8.98
CA CYS A 37 13.48 9.23 8.42
C CYS A 37 13.39 9.03 6.90
N HIS A 38 12.39 9.55 6.20
CA HIS A 38 12.19 9.34 4.75
C HIS A 38 11.83 10.64 4.03
N ASP A 39 11.91 10.62 2.70
CA ASP A 39 11.55 11.75 1.83
C ASP A 39 10.04 11.77 1.54
N TYR A 40 9.22 11.92 2.58
CA TYR A 40 7.76 11.96 2.46
C TYR A 40 7.25 13.06 1.55
N LYS A 41 8.04 14.14 1.41
CA LYS A 41 7.70 15.26 0.52
C LYS A 41 7.60 14.80 -0.94
N GLN A 42 8.49 13.91 -1.37
CA GLN A 42 8.46 13.31 -2.70
C GLN A 42 7.60 12.05 -2.75
N GLN A 43 7.71 11.20 -1.74
CA GLN A 43 6.98 9.92 -1.69
C GLN A 43 5.48 10.08 -1.82
N LYS A 44 4.89 11.13 -1.20
CA LYS A 44 3.45 11.40 -1.33
C LYS A 44 3.01 11.60 -2.77
N ASN A 45 3.84 12.24 -3.61
CA ASN A 45 3.53 12.45 -5.02
C ASN A 45 3.70 11.15 -5.81
N ILE A 46 4.83 10.44 -5.62
CA ILE A 46 5.09 9.15 -6.27
C ILE A 46 3.92 8.18 -6.02
N ILE A 47 3.48 8.06 -4.77
CA ILE A 47 2.40 7.14 -4.39
C ILE A 47 1.06 7.60 -4.98
N SER A 48 0.69 8.87 -4.82
CA SER A 48 -0.62 9.35 -5.27
C SER A 48 -0.76 9.34 -6.78
N GLU A 49 0.26 9.77 -7.51
CA GLU A 49 0.30 9.75 -8.97
C GLU A 49 0.33 8.30 -9.48
N GLY A 50 1.24 7.48 -8.94
CA GLY A 50 1.38 6.10 -9.37
C GLY A 50 0.14 5.24 -9.13
N ILE A 51 -0.58 5.44 -8.02
CA ILE A 51 -1.87 4.78 -7.79
C ILE A 51 -2.92 5.33 -8.76
N SER A 52 -2.99 6.66 -8.96
CA SER A 52 -4.01 7.28 -9.82
C SER A 52 -3.92 6.87 -11.28
N GLU A 53 -2.70 6.58 -11.77
CA GLU A 53 -2.47 6.05 -13.11
C GLU A 53 -3.04 4.63 -13.31
N ARG A 54 -3.25 3.88 -12.23
CA ARG A 54 -3.72 2.48 -12.21
C ARG A 54 -5.16 2.35 -11.77
N VAL A 55 -5.54 3.14 -10.78
CA VAL A 55 -6.87 3.13 -10.17
C VAL A 55 -7.33 4.57 -9.96
N PRO A 56 -8.38 5.04 -10.67
CA PRO A 56 -8.85 6.41 -10.52
C PRO A 56 -9.12 6.77 -9.07
N THR A 57 -8.35 7.70 -8.52
CA THR A 57 -8.41 8.09 -7.11
C THR A 57 -8.31 9.60 -6.95
N LYS A 58 -9.20 10.17 -6.15
CA LYS A 58 -9.14 11.56 -5.65
C LYS A 58 -8.49 11.55 -4.28
N TRP A 59 -7.48 12.40 -4.09
CA TRP A 59 -6.66 12.40 -2.91
C TRP A 59 -6.91 13.59 -2.00
N ASP A 60 -7.05 13.29 -0.71
CA ASP A 60 -6.77 14.23 0.38
C ASP A 60 -5.44 13.79 1.02
N ILE A 61 -4.39 14.60 0.87
CA ILE A 61 -3.04 14.27 1.38
C ILE A 61 -2.77 15.10 2.62
N PHE A 62 -2.76 14.44 3.77
CA PHE A 62 -2.35 15.03 5.03
C PHE A 62 -0.86 14.78 5.24
N PHE A 63 -0.06 15.80 4.94
CA PHE A 63 1.40 15.77 5.08
C PHE A 63 1.82 16.56 6.32
N GLU A 64 2.31 15.87 7.34
CA GLU A 64 2.74 16.49 8.59
C GLU A 64 3.98 15.77 9.15
N MET A 65 5.02 16.56 9.48
CA MET A 65 6.27 16.04 10.06
C MET A 65 6.21 15.99 11.60
N ASP A 66 5.32 16.76 12.20
CA ASP A 66 5.14 16.86 13.64
C ASP A 66 4.11 15.80 14.11
N GLN A 67 4.55 14.94 15.05
CA GLN A 67 3.72 13.86 15.57
C GLN A 67 2.48 14.38 16.30
N GLU A 68 2.60 15.47 17.11
CA GLU A 68 1.48 15.98 17.89
C GLU A 68 0.41 16.62 17.00
N LYS A 69 0.82 17.31 15.93
CA LYS A 69 -0.12 17.82 14.93
C LYS A 69 -0.81 16.69 14.17
N SER A 70 -0.07 15.63 13.82
CA SER A 70 -0.65 14.44 13.19
C SER A 70 -1.65 13.77 14.14
N LYS A 71 -1.30 13.64 15.42
CA LYS A 71 -2.19 13.13 16.47
C LYS A 71 -3.45 13.97 16.60
N ALA A 72 -3.32 15.30 16.65
CA ALA A 72 -4.46 16.20 16.75
C ALA A 72 -5.44 15.99 15.58
N LYS A 73 -4.93 15.91 14.35
CA LYS A 73 -5.75 15.67 13.16
C LYS A 73 -6.49 14.34 13.21
N LEU A 74 -5.80 13.27 13.55
CA LEU A 74 -6.38 11.93 13.60
C LEU A 74 -7.25 11.68 14.85
N SER A 75 -7.27 12.62 15.79
CA SER A 75 -8.19 12.61 16.95
C SER A 75 -9.50 13.36 16.65
N GLU A 76 -9.63 14.05 15.54
CA GLU A 76 -10.87 14.68 15.13
C GLU A 76 -11.96 13.61 14.93
N SER A 77 -13.18 13.89 15.40
CA SER A 77 -14.30 12.99 15.17
C SER A 77 -14.57 12.85 13.68
N GLY A 78 -14.69 11.62 13.17
CA GLY A 78 -14.97 11.37 11.77
C GLY A 78 -13.78 11.66 10.82
N TRP A 79 -12.55 11.71 11.30
CA TRP A 79 -11.37 12.00 10.47
C TRP A 79 -11.24 11.10 9.23
N ALA A 80 -11.77 9.89 9.28
CA ALA A 80 -11.76 8.93 8.19
C ALA A 80 -13.06 8.90 7.37
N ASP A 81 -14.05 9.77 7.71
CA ASP A 81 -15.35 9.76 7.04
C ASP A 81 -15.25 10.30 5.61
N GLY A 82 -16.05 9.75 4.72
CA GLY A 82 -16.10 10.15 3.32
C GLY A 82 -14.91 9.68 2.48
N TYR A 83 -13.97 8.91 3.03
CA TYR A 83 -12.91 8.24 2.29
C TYR A 83 -13.26 6.77 2.07
N ASP A 84 -12.90 6.24 0.91
CA ASP A 84 -13.10 4.83 0.57
C ASP A 84 -12.00 3.96 1.19
N TYR A 85 -10.76 4.46 1.21
CA TYR A 85 -9.61 3.79 1.85
C TYR A 85 -8.60 4.81 2.38
N ILE A 86 -7.71 4.32 3.27
CA ILE A 86 -6.65 5.13 3.89
C ILE A 86 -5.28 4.56 3.50
N VAL A 87 -4.32 5.45 3.18
CA VAL A 87 -2.92 5.10 2.96
C VAL A 87 -2.07 5.69 4.07
N TYR A 88 -1.29 4.83 4.72
CA TYR A 88 -0.32 5.19 5.75
C TYR A 88 1.10 5.11 5.18
N ASN A 89 1.72 6.26 4.96
CA ASN A 89 3.12 6.41 4.58
C ASN A 89 3.80 7.37 5.55
N HIS A 90 4.01 6.95 6.79
CA HIS A 90 4.50 7.82 7.85
C HIS A 90 5.39 7.08 8.85
N CYS A 91 6.13 7.83 9.68
CA CYS A 91 6.95 7.29 10.76
C CYS A 91 6.76 8.10 12.05
N PHE A 92 5.86 7.64 12.93
CA PHE A 92 5.57 8.22 14.23
C PHE A 92 5.82 7.19 15.36
N ALA A 93 7.11 6.84 15.55
CA ALA A 93 7.52 5.77 16.45
C ALA A 93 7.38 6.13 17.95
N HIS A 94 7.31 7.43 18.28
CA HIS A 94 7.34 7.89 19.67
C HIS A 94 5.96 8.11 20.31
N GLU A 95 4.88 7.74 19.63
CA GLU A 95 3.53 7.80 20.22
C GLU A 95 3.42 6.85 21.42
N LYS A 96 2.87 7.36 22.52
CA LYS A 96 2.73 6.63 23.80
C LYS A 96 1.28 6.40 24.20
N ASP A 97 0.35 7.06 23.53
CA ASP A 97 -1.07 6.98 23.85
C ASP A 97 -1.71 5.78 23.12
N ALA A 98 -1.83 4.68 23.85
CA ALA A 98 -2.43 3.44 23.34
C ALA A 98 -3.92 3.63 22.99
N SER A 99 -4.63 4.54 23.67
CA SER A 99 -6.05 4.78 23.40
C SER A 99 -6.25 5.55 22.10
N PHE A 100 -5.37 6.51 21.81
CA PHE A 100 -5.32 7.18 20.51
C PHE A 100 -5.02 6.20 19.38
N VAL A 101 -4.00 5.36 19.52
CA VAL A 101 -3.66 4.36 18.49
C VAL A 101 -4.82 3.38 18.28
N LYS A 102 -5.48 2.96 19.37
CA LYS A 102 -6.67 2.12 19.25
C LYS A 102 -7.78 2.82 18.47
N SER A 103 -8.03 4.11 18.70
CA SER A 103 -9.08 4.86 17.99
C SER A 103 -8.81 4.92 16.47
N ILE A 104 -7.53 5.03 16.06
CA ILE A 104 -7.14 4.95 14.63
C ILE A 104 -7.47 3.56 14.06
N THR A 105 -7.10 2.50 14.78
CA THR A 105 -7.31 1.14 14.27
C THR A 105 -8.77 0.70 14.28
N ASP A 106 -9.59 1.25 15.18
CA ASP A 106 -11.01 0.93 15.27
C ASP A 106 -11.80 1.33 14.00
N VAL A 107 -11.36 2.36 13.25
CA VAL A 107 -12.02 2.71 11.97
C VAL A 107 -11.84 1.61 10.92
N HIS A 108 -10.72 0.91 10.97
CA HIS A 108 -10.46 -0.24 10.09
C HIS A 108 -11.23 -1.48 10.55
N LYS A 109 -11.34 -1.66 11.87
CA LYS A 109 -12.09 -2.78 12.46
C LYS A 109 -13.57 -2.77 12.05
N VAL A 110 -14.15 -1.61 11.83
CA VAL A 110 -15.54 -1.48 11.35
C VAL A 110 -15.69 -1.55 9.84
N GLY A 111 -14.58 -1.63 9.08
CA GLY A 111 -14.60 -1.92 7.65
C GLY A 111 -13.83 -0.96 6.75
N LYS A 112 -13.17 0.08 7.26
CA LYS A 112 -12.36 0.97 6.43
C LYS A 112 -11.11 0.24 5.93
N PRO A 113 -10.89 0.10 4.61
CA PRO A 113 -9.68 -0.51 4.07
C PRO A 113 -8.44 0.35 4.33
N ALA A 114 -7.27 -0.30 4.45
CA ALA A 114 -6.00 0.39 4.61
C ALA A 114 -4.86 -0.20 3.78
N ILE A 115 -3.93 0.69 3.42
CA ILE A 115 -2.64 0.39 2.82
C ILE A 115 -1.56 0.97 3.73
N ALA A 116 -0.67 0.14 4.25
CA ALA A 116 0.42 0.55 5.14
C ALA A 116 1.78 0.31 4.46
N LEU A 117 2.59 1.35 4.37
CA LEU A 117 3.82 1.36 3.60
C LEU A 117 5.03 1.57 4.50
N HIS A 118 6.01 0.70 4.35
CA HIS A 118 7.35 0.80 4.92
C HIS A 118 7.36 1.23 6.39
N CYS A 119 7.72 2.48 6.68
CA CYS A 119 7.88 2.96 8.06
C CYS A 119 6.57 3.04 8.86
N ALA A 120 5.41 2.90 8.21
CA ALA A 120 4.16 2.69 8.93
C ALA A 120 4.23 1.45 9.84
N MET A 121 5.07 0.46 9.48
CA MET A 121 5.34 -0.72 10.31
C MET A 121 6.01 -0.40 11.65
N HIS A 122 6.73 0.71 11.75
CA HIS A 122 7.41 1.15 12.96
C HIS A 122 6.63 2.22 13.74
N SER A 123 5.55 2.73 13.17
CA SER A 123 4.71 3.74 13.81
C SER A 123 3.87 3.15 14.95
N TYR A 124 3.54 3.97 15.91
CA TYR A 124 2.48 3.76 16.90
C TYR A 124 2.59 2.50 17.79
N HIS A 125 3.75 1.83 17.81
CA HIS A 125 3.87 0.65 18.67
C HIS A 125 5.16 0.56 19.50
N TRP A 126 6.24 1.23 19.09
CA TRP A 126 7.52 1.09 19.81
C TRP A 126 7.49 1.65 21.22
N SER A 127 6.85 2.79 21.41
CA SER A 127 6.75 3.46 22.70
C SER A 127 5.52 3.05 23.51
N ILE A 128 4.67 2.17 23.00
CA ILE A 128 3.49 1.64 23.69
C ILE A 128 3.85 0.29 24.28
N ALA A 129 3.65 0.12 25.59
CA ALA A 129 3.79 -1.15 26.24
C ALA A 129 2.73 -2.17 25.74
N ALA A 130 3.15 -3.40 25.50
CA ALA A 130 2.20 -4.47 25.29
C ALA A 130 1.51 -4.81 26.61
N GLU A 131 0.18 -4.93 26.62
CA GLU A 131 -0.54 -5.54 27.71
C GLU A 131 -0.26 -7.06 27.70
N GLU A 132 -0.19 -7.66 28.89
CA GLU A 132 0.08 -9.10 29.01
C GLU A 132 -0.93 -9.92 28.21
N GLY A 133 -0.41 -10.81 27.36
CA GLY A 133 -1.23 -11.68 26.50
C GLY A 133 -1.99 -10.97 25.36
N LYS A 134 -1.75 -9.67 25.14
CA LYS A 134 -2.42 -8.90 24.08
C LYS A 134 -1.42 -8.40 23.05
N LYS A 135 -1.87 -8.35 21.80
CA LYS A 135 -1.18 -7.66 20.70
C LYS A 135 -1.42 -6.15 20.82
N LYS A 136 -0.45 -5.35 20.39
CA LYS A 136 -0.63 -3.90 20.28
C LYS A 136 -1.59 -3.60 19.13
N ALA A 137 -2.53 -2.68 19.32
CA ALA A 137 -3.60 -2.40 18.36
C ALA A 137 -3.09 -2.15 16.93
N TRP A 138 -1.99 -1.39 16.79
CA TRP A 138 -1.41 -1.09 15.49
C TRP A 138 -0.85 -2.33 14.81
N THR A 139 -0.05 -3.13 15.49
CA THR A 139 0.54 -4.34 14.91
C THR A 139 -0.51 -5.43 14.65
N GLU A 140 -1.56 -5.50 15.48
CA GLU A 140 -2.72 -6.38 15.24
C GLU A 140 -3.44 -6.00 13.94
N MET A 141 -3.69 -4.69 13.72
CA MET A 141 -4.27 -4.22 12.47
C MET A 141 -3.38 -4.55 11.28
N LEU A 142 -2.08 -4.29 11.38
CA LEU A 142 -1.13 -4.59 10.30
C LEU A 142 -0.98 -6.09 10.01
N GLY A 143 -1.19 -6.95 11.00
CA GLY A 143 -1.01 -8.40 10.89
C GLY A 143 0.41 -8.90 11.17
N ALA A 144 1.34 -8.00 11.48
CA ALA A 144 2.72 -8.34 11.80
C ALA A 144 3.38 -7.30 12.69
N SER A 145 4.46 -7.69 13.38
CA SER A 145 5.32 -6.78 14.13
C SER A 145 6.75 -6.82 13.61
N SER A 146 7.44 -5.69 13.65
CA SER A 146 8.86 -5.61 13.33
C SER A 146 9.63 -4.81 14.37
N LYS A 147 10.94 -5.08 14.49
CA LYS A 147 11.83 -4.40 15.43
C LYS A 147 13.13 -4.02 14.75
N GLY A 148 13.11 -2.89 14.08
CA GLY A 148 14.27 -2.41 13.35
C GLY A 148 14.40 -3.05 11.96
N HIS A 149 15.55 -2.84 11.36
CA HIS A 149 15.84 -3.21 9.97
C HIS A 149 17.33 -3.48 9.79
N GLY A 150 17.67 -4.08 8.66
CA GLY A 150 19.04 -4.25 8.21
C GLY A 150 19.65 -2.98 7.61
N PRO A 151 20.84 -3.09 7.04
CA PRO A 151 21.46 -2.00 6.29
C PRO A 151 20.69 -1.69 5.01
N LYS A 152 20.89 -0.50 4.48
CA LYS A 152 20.40 -0.13 3.16
C LYS A 152 21.06 -1.01 2.09
N ALA A 153 20.25 -1.75 1.37
CA ALA A 153 20.68 -2.66 0.31
C ALA A 153 19.50 -2.96 -0.63
N ALA A 154 19.78 -3.41 -1.85
CA ALA A 154 18.75 -3.99 -2.69
C ALA A 154 18.13 -5.22 -2.02
N ILE A 155 16.85 -5.44 -2.26
CA ILE A 155 16.10 -6.56 -1.69
C ILE A 155 15.60 -7.42 -2.86
N THR A 156 15.90 -8.71 -2.81
CA THR A 156 15.30 -9.70 -3.72
C THR A 156 13.92 -10.08 -3.16
N VAL A 157 12.88 -9.85 -3.92
CA VAL A 157 11.50 -10.12 -3.54
C VAL A 157 11.05 -11.45 -4.13
N ASN A 158 10.87 -12.46 -3.28
CA ASN A 158 10.50 -13.81 -3.65
C ASN A 158 9.03 -14.08 -3.28
N LYS A 159 8.20 -14.41 -4.27
CA LYS A 159 6.79 -14.70 -4.03
C LYS A 159 6.60 -15.99 -3.24
N VAL A 160 5.64 -15.99 -2.32
CA VAL A 160 5.21 -17.24 -1.67
C VAL A 160 4.49 -18.10 -2.72
N ARG A 161 5.01 -19.29 -3.00
CA ARG A 161 4.54 -20.18 -4.08
C ARG A 161 3.03 -20.42 -4.05
N GLN A 162 2.45 -20.64 -2.88
CA GLN A 162 1.01 -20.87 -2.70
C GLN A 162 0.17 -19.61 -3.01
N HIS A 163 0.78 -18.43 -2.96
CA HIS A 163 0.13 -17.12 -3.18
C HIS A 163 0.69 -16.38 -4.40
N ALA A 164 1.50 -17.04 -5.25
CA ALA A 164 2.12 -16.41 -6.43
C ALA A 164 1.08 -15.83 -7.41
N ASN A 165 -0.12 -16.40 -7.45
CA ASN A 165 -1.24 -15.93 -8.28
C ASN A 165 -2.18 -14.95 -7.53
N HIS A 166 -1.83 -14.51 -6.33
CA HIS A 166 -2.63 -13.51 -5.63
C HIS A 166 -2.72 -12.23 -6.45
N PRO A 167 -3.89 -11.58 -6.59
CA PRO A 167 -4.08 -10.42 -7.46
C PRO A 167 -3.06 -9.30 -7.25
N ILE A 168 -2.61 -9.08 -6.02
CA ILE A 168 -1.60 -8.07 -5.68
C ILE A 168 -0.25 -8.40 -6.32
N MET A 169 0.12 -9.67 -6.44
CA MET A 169 1.43 -10.12 -6.90
C MET A 169 1.50 -10.45 -8.40
N LYS A 170 0.40 -10.28 -9.15
CA LYS A 170 0.30 -10.71 -10.56
C LYS A 170 1.36 -10.07 -11.47
N ASP A 171 1.67 -8.79 -11.24
CA ASP A 171 2.58 -7.99 -12.08
C ASP A 171 4.01 -7.91 -11.50
N ILE A 172 4.29 -8.63 -10.39
CA ILE A 172 5.62 -8.68 -9.78
C ILE A 172 6.37 -9.88 -10.36
N PRO A 173 7.55 -9.69 -10.97
CA PRO A 173 8.41 -10.80 -11.39
C PRO A 173 8.86 -11.65 -10.19
N GLU A 174 9.09 -12.94 -10.42
CA GLU A 174 9.77 -13.78 -9.41
C GLU A 174 11.22 -13.29 -9.24
N GLY A 175 11.67 -13.16 -7.99
CA GLY A 175 13.00 -12.66 -7.69
C GLY A 175 13.21 -11.19 -8.09
N TRP A 176 12.16 -10.38 -8.05
CA TRP A 176 12.29 -8.94 -8.31
C TRP A 176 13.32 -8.32 -7.39
N LEU A 177 14.38 -7.74 -7.98
CA LEU A 177 15.42 -7.04 -7.26
C LEU A 177 15.07 -5.54 -7.19
N THR A 178 14.83 -5.03 -5.97
CA THR A 178 14.59 -3.59 -5.78
C THR A 178 15.86 -2.80 -6.08
N PRO A 179 15.79 -1.58 -6.64
CA PRO A 179 16.97 -0.73 -6.81
C PRO A 179 17.71 -0.47 -5.50
N GLU A 180 16.96 -0.18 -4.44
CA GLU A 180 17.43 0.08 -3.10
C GLU A 180 16.37 -0.35 -2.09
N GLY A 181 16.78 -0.66 -0.88
CA GLY A 181 15.83 -1.07 0.16
C GLY A 181 16.42 -1.00 1.56
N GLU A 182 15.62 -1.45 2.51
CA GLU A 182 15.97 -1.61 3.90
C GLU A 182 15.11 -2.75 4.43
N LEU A 183 15.67 -3.95 4.52
CA LEU A 183 14.92 -5.14 4.92
C LEU A 183 14.61 -5.10 6.41
N TYR A 184 13.34 -5.16 6.75
CA TYR A 184 12.87 -5.12 8.14
C TYR A 184 13.03 -6.47 8.84
N ASN A 185 13.40 -6.41 10.13
CA ASN A 185 13.38 -7.56 11.02
C ASN A 185 11.95 -7.79 11.51
N VAL A 186 11.22 -8.63 10.81
CA VAL A 186 9.85 -9.02 11.19
C VAL A 186 9.93 -10.05 12.30
N GLN A 187 9.45 -9.70 13.49
CA GLN A 187 9.53 -10.55 14.67
C GLN A 187 8.43 -11.62 14.69
N GLU A 188 7.25 -11.21 14.24
CA GLU A 188 6.08 -12.08 14.28
C GLU A 188 5.14 -11.71 13.15
N VAL A 189 4.66 -12.71 12.44
CA VAL A 189 3.50 -12.64 11.54
C VAL A 189 2.33 -13.27 12.28
N TYR A 190 1.25 -12.54 12.46
CA TYR A 190 0.12 -12.98 13.27
C TYR A 190 -0.77 -13.96 12.53
N GLU A 191 -1.42 -14.83 13.30
CA GLU A 191 -2.44 -15.74 12.77
C GLU A 191 -3.51 -14.97 11.99
N GLY A 192 -3.91 -15.52 10.84
CA GLY A 192 -4.86 -14.87 9.91
C GLY A 192 -4.21 -13.95 8.89
N THR A 193 -2.92 -13.61 9.05
CA THR A 193 -2.16 -12.84 8.05
C THR A 193 -1.68 -13.73 6.93
N THR A 194 -1.87 -13.31 5.68
CA THR A 194 -1.38 -14.03 4.50
C THR A 194 -0.15 -13.33 3.93
N VAL A 195 1.03 -13.94 4.10
CA VAL A 195 2.27 -13.45 3.51
C VAL A 195 2.27 -13.76 2.01
N LEU A 196 2.52 -12.75 1.20
CA LEU A 196 2.54 -12.84 -0.26
C LEU A 196 3.97 -12.93 -0.82
N ALA A 197 4.93 -12.28 -0.16
CA ALA A 197 6.34 -12.35 -0.53
C ALA A 197 7.27 -12.19 0.67
N TYR A 198 8.43 -12.82 0.53
CA TYR A 198 9.59 -12.64 1.41
C TYR A 198 10.67 -11.83 0.70
N GLY A 199 11.29 -10.92 1.43
CA GLY A 199 12.47 -10.18 0.99
C GLY A 199 13.74 -10.82 1.50
N ASP A 200 14.78 -10.79 0.67
CA ASP A 200 16.13 -11.25 0.99
C ASP A 200 17.13 -10.17 0.57
N ASN A 201 18.03 -9.79 1.46
CA ASN A 201 19.09 -8.81 1.20
C ASN A 201 20.49 -9.42 1.11
N GLY A 202 20.59 -10.75 1.00
CA GLY A 202 21.83 -11.53 0.90
C GLY A 202 22.38 -12.04 2.22
N GLU A 203 23.12 -13.13 2.14
CA GLU A 203 23.62 -13.91 3.30
C GLU A 203 24.53 -13.13 4.25
N ASP A 204 25.26 -12.14 3.73
CA ASP A 204 26.19 -11.31 4.53
C ASP A 204 25.50 -10.14 5.25
N LYS A 205 24.18 -10.00 5.13
CA LYS A 205 23.40 -8.90 5.68
C LYS A 205 22.58 -9.34 6.89
N ASN A 206 22.14 -8.35 7.65
CA ASN A 206 21.18 -8.56 8.75
C ASN A 206 19.84 -7.91 8.37
N PRO A 207 18.72 -8.62 8.43
CA PRO A 207 18.56 -10.04 8.80
C PRO A 207 19.18 -10.99 7.75
N LYS A 208 19.71 -12.11 8.20
CA LYS A 208 20.26 -13.15 7.32
C LYS A 208 19.17 -13.99 6.66
N GLU A 209 18.10 -14.23 7.39
CA GLU A 209 16.98 -15.00 6.92
C GLU A 209 16.00 -14.10 6.15
N PRO A 210 15.35 -14.62 5.10
CA PRO A 210 14.30 -13.90 4.41
C PRO A 210 13.18 -13.44 5.34
N GLN A 211 12.71 -12.20 5.15
CA GLN A 211 11.69 -11.59 6.00
C GLN A 211 10.41 -11.36 5.21
N ALA A 212 9.25 -11.53 5.86
CA ALA A 212 7.98 -11.13 5.24
C ALA A 212 8.06 -9.65 4.82
N CYS A 213 7.86 -9.37 3.53
CA CYS A 213 7.97 -8.01 3.00
C CYS A 213 6.69 -7.51 2.30
N VAL A 214 5.78 -8.41 1.92
CA VAL A 214 4.46 -8.08 1.36
C VAL A 214 3.43 -9.04 1.94
N TRP A 215 2.34 -8.52 2.50
CA TRP A 215 1.26 -9.35 3.04
C TRP A 215 -0.08 -8.64 3.05
N VAL A 216 -1.12 -9.42 3.32
CA VAL A 216 -2.48 -8.94 3.56
C VAL A 216 -3.00 -9.46 4.89
N ASN A 217 -3.85 -8.67 5.52
CA ASN A 217 -4.52 -9.01 6.78
C ASN A 217 -5.99 -8.57 6.73
N THR A 218 -6.77 -9.08 7.65
CA THR A 218 -8.14 -8.62 7.91
C THR A 218 -8.24 -8.14 9.34
N HIS A 219 -8.60 -6.88 9.54
CA HIS A 219 -8.83 -6.33 10.88
C HIS A 219 -10.33 -6.05 11.08
N GLY A 220 -11.00 -6.97 11.77
CA GLY A 220 -12.46 -6.96 11.84
C GLY A 220 -13.09 -7.12 10.46
N LYS A 221 -13.73 -6.07 9.94
CA LYS A 221 -14.29 -6.04 8.58
C LYS A 221 -13.39 -5.36 7.55
N GLY A 222 -12.31 -4.71 7.99
CA GLY A 222 -11.40 -3.97 7.11
C GLY A 222 -10.34 -4.87 6.49
N ARG A 223 -10.12 -4.71 5.19
CA ARG A 223 -9.03 -5.37 4.46
C ARG A 223 -7.79 -4.48 4.52
N ILE A 224 -6.67 -5.07 4.88
CA ILE A 224 -5.40 -4.38 5.10
C ILE A 224 -4.36 -4.96 4.17
N PHE A 225 -3.69 -4.10 3.42
CA PHE A 225 -2.45 -4.43 2.73
C PHE A 225 -1.28 -3.77 3.45
N ALA A 226 -0.18 -4.48 3.62
CA ALA A 226 1.03 -3.93 4.20
C ALA A 226 2.29 -4.42 3.48
N THR A 227 3.29 -3.54 3.41
CA THR A 227 4.60 -3.87 2.87
C THR A 227 5.71 -3.15 3.62
N THR A 228 6.84 -3.84 3.85
CA THR A 228 8.08 -3.23 4.37
C THR A 228 8.94 -2.63 3.27
N LEU A 229 8.60 -2.82 2.00
CA LEU A 229 9.30 -2.22 0.87
C LEU A 229 8.99 -0.72 0.77
N GLY A 230 9.88 0.04 0.12
CA GLY A 230 9.63 1.45 -0.18
C GLY A 230 10.38 2.44 0.72
N HIS A 231 11.59 2.09 1.18
CA HIS A 231 12.47 3.04 1.87
C HIS A 231 12.87 4.21 0.97
N HIS A 232 13.28 3.91 -0.26
CA HIS A 232 13.83 4.88 -1.21
C HIS A 232 12.85 5.22 -2.33
N ASN A 233 12.93 6.48 -2.78
CA ASN A 233 12.15 6.96 -3.92
C ASN A 233 12.42 6.14 -5.19
N SER A 234 13.66 5.68 -5.39
CA SER A 234 14.07 4.83 -6.51
C SER A 234 13.27 3.53 -6.58
N THR A 235 13.02 2.88 -5.44
CA THR A 235 12.19 1.67 -5.36
C THR A 235 10.70 2.01 -5.52
N MET A 236 10.22 3.06 -4.84
CA MET A 236 8.81 3.46 -4.94
C MET A 236 8.40 3.87 -6.36
N SER A 237 9.35 4.36 -7.18
CA SER A 237 9.09 4.80 -8.56
C SER A 237 9.17 3.68 -9.59
N THR A 238 9.48 2.44 -9.19
CA THR A 238 9.48 1.30 -10.14
C THR A 238 8.07 0.92 -10.55
N MET A 239 7.92 0.39 -11.76
CA MET A 239 6.63 -0.10 -12.23
C MET A 239 6.09 -1.19 -11.32
N GLU A 240 6.94 -2.12 -10.91
CA GLU A 240 6.59 -3.24 -10.04
C GLU A 240 5.99 -2.75 -8.71
N TYR A 241 6.64 -1.77 -8.07
CA TYR A 241 6.13 -1.22 -6.81
C TYR A 241 4.78 -0.52 -6.99
N LEU A 242 4.65 0.30 -8.03
CA LEU A 242 3.43 1.03 -8.30
C LEU A 242 2.29 0.11 -8.77
N ASP A 243 2.59 -0.93 -9.57
CA ASP A 243 1.62 -1.96 -9.95
C ASP A 243 1.13 -2.74 -8.74
N MET A 244 2.04 -3.09 -7.81
CA MET A 244 1.68 -3.70 -6.53
C MET A 244 0.72 -2.81 -5.74
N LEU A 245 0.96 -1.50 -5.67
CA LEU A 245 0.07 -0.57 -4.95
C LEU A 245 -1.30 -0.43 -5.64
N GLY A 246 -1.36 -0.31 -6.96
CA GLY A 246 -2.62 -0.27 -7.72
C GLY A 246 -3.43 -1.55 -7.52
N ASN A 247 -2.77 -2.71 -7.58
CA ASN A 247 -3.37 -4.00 -7.30
C ASN A 247 -3.84 -4.11 -5.83
N ALA A 248 -3.07 -3.55 -4.88
CA ALA A 248 -3.45 -3.51 -3.48
C ALA A 248 -4.72 -2.68 -3.27
N VAL A 249 -4.84 -1.49 -3.90
CA VAL A 249 -6.08 -0.71 -3.87
C VAL A 249 -7.25 -1.54 -4.41
N THR A 250 -7.10 -2.14 -5.58
CA THR A 250 -8.14 -2.99 -6.18
C THR A 250 -8.54 -4.13 -5.24
N TRP A 251 -7.56 -4.75 -4.58
CA TRP A 251 -7.81 -5.86 -3.68
C TRP A 251 -8.50 -5.40 -2.39
N VAL A 252 -8.05 -4.33 -1.72
CA VAL A 252 -8.67 -3.87 -0.46
C VAL A 252 -10.08 -3.33 -0.69
N MET A 253 -10.39 -2.81 -1.89
CA MET A 253 -11.69 -2.28 -2.27
C MET A 253 -12.66 -3.33 -2.83
N ALA A 254 -12.20 -4.55 -3.12
CA ALA A 254 -13.08 -5.61 -3.61
C ALA A 254 -14.17 -5.94 -2.56
N LYS A 255 -15.42 -5.95 -3.00
CA LYS A 255 -16.55 -6.41 -2.16
C LYS A 255 -16.41 -7.91 -1.92
N ASN A 256 -16.63 -8.33 -0.69
CA ASN A 256 -16.75 -9.75 -0.33
C ASN A 256 -18.01 -10.35 -0.95
#